data_4ae1383ed5e4dd0c23d8faeac8c531a9
#
_entry.id   4ae1383ed5e4dd0c23d8faeac8c531a9
#
_cell.length_a   1.000
_cell.length_b   1.000
_cell.length_c   1.000
_cell.angle_alpha   90.00
_cell.angle_beta   90.00
_cell.angle_gamma   90.00
#
_symmetry.space_group_name_H-M   'P 1'
#
loop_
_entity.id
_entity.type
_entity.pdbx_description
1 polymer ?
#
loop_
_entity_poly.entity_id
_entity_poly.type
_entity_poly.pdbx_seq_one_letter_code
_entity_poly.pdbx_strand_id
1 'polypeptide(L)'
;MAEGRNACVIGAGFGGMALAIRLQSAGIGTTVIEGRDKPGGRAYFWERDGFTFDGGPTVVTDPDCLKELWALSGHDIAKDVELVPVKPFYRLNWPDGTNFDYSNDHEELFAEIAKLNPKDVEGYQRFLDYSAGVYEEGYVKLGTVPFLDFKSMLKAAPALAKKQAYRSVYSMVSSFVENEKLREALSFHTLLVGGNPMKTSSIYALIHKLEMDGGVWWTKGGTNRLIAGMVRHFE
;
A
#
# COMPACT_ATOMS: atom_id res chain seq x y z
N MET A 1 0.84 25.03 22.96
CA MET A 1 1.95 24.05 23.15
C MET A 1 1.57 23.14 24.31
N ALA A 2 1.70 21.83 24.18
CA ALA A 2 1.38 20.86 25.25
C ALA A 2 2.54 20.79 26.28
N GLU A 3 2.75 21.87 27.01
CA GLU A 3 3.83 21.96 28.02
C GLU A 3 3.71 20.81 29.03
N GLY A 4 4.78 20.03 29.17
CA GLY A 4 4.93 18.99 30.17
C GLY A 4 4.31 17.63 29.89
N ARG A 5 3.80 17.36 28.69
CA ARG A 5 3.32 16.02 28.33
C ARG A 5 4.45 15.18 27.72
N ASN A 6 4.59 13.97 28.25
CA ASN A 6 5.49 12.96 27.68
C ASN A 6 4.69 11.74 27.24
N ALA A 7 5.14 11.11 26.17
CA ALA A 7 4.56 9.88 25.64
C ALA A 7 5.63 8.78 25.56
N CYS A 8 5.21 7.54 25.76
CA CYS A 8 6.01 6.36 25.52
C CYS A 8 5.31 5.51 24.47
N VAL A 9 5.98 5.26 23.34
CA VAL A 9 5.49 4.42 22.25
C VAL A 9 6.20 3.07 22.35
N ILE A 10 5.43 2.00 22.48
CA ILE A 10 5.96 0.63 22.56
C ILE A 10 5.92 -0.01 21.16
N GLY A 11 7.10 -0.32 20.63
CA GLY A 11 7.33 -0.89 19.32
C GLY A 11 7.74 0.13 18.27
N ALA A 12 8.90 -0.10 17.63
CA ALA A 12 9.48 0.73 16.56
C ALA A 12 9.22 0.16 15.16
N GLY A 13 8.03 -0.40 14.90
CA GLY A 13 7.54 -0.68 13.55
C GLY A 13 7.03 0.59 12.87
N PHE A 14 6.59 0.52 11.61
CA PHE A 14 6.07 1.68 10.87
C PHE A 14 5.01 2.48 11.64
N GLY A 15 4.02 1.80 12.23
CA GLY A 15 2.95 2.46 12.98
C GLY A 15 3.47 3.17 14.24
N GLY A 16 4.37 2.54 14.99
CA GLY A 16 4.96 3.13 16.20
C GLY A 16 5.85 4.33 15.86
N MET A 17 6.70 4.22 14.84
CA MET A 17 7.55 5.32 14.38
C MET A 17 6.71 6.48 13.83
N ALA A 18 5.69 6.21 13.02
CA ALA A 18 4.80 7.25 12.51
C ALA A 18 4.06 7.97 13.65
N LEU A 19 3.59 7.25 14.67
CA LEU A 19 2.98 7.85 15.86
C LEU A 19 3.99 8.71 16.63
N ALA A 20 5.20 8.21 16.84
CA ALA A 20 6.24 8.93 17.58
C ALA A 20 6.62 10.23 16.88
N ILE A 21 6.83 10.22 15.57
CA ILE A 21 7.10 11.42 14.76
C ILE A 21 5.96 12.43 14.88
N ARG A 22 4.70 12.00 14.78
CA ARG A 22 3.53 12.87 14.91
C ARG A 22 3.42 13.50 16.30
N LEU A 23 3.64 12.72 17.35
CA LEU A 23 3.61 13.23 18.74
C LEU A 23 4.71 14.27 18.96
N GLN A 24 5.93 13.98 18.52
CA GLN A 24 7.06 14.89 18.66
C GLN A 24 6.87 16.17 17.85
N SER A 25 6.36 16.08 16.61
CA SER A 25 6.01 17.24 15.79
C SER A 25 4.89 18.09 16.42
N ALA A 26 4.03 17.48 17.25
CA ALA A 26 3.02 18.20 18.06
C ALA A 26 3.56 18.79 19.37
N GLY A 27 4.87 18.71 19.64
CA GLY A 27 5.51 19.24 20.84
C GLY A 27 5.38 18.35 22.08
N ILE A 28 5.10 17.06 21.89
CA ILE A 28 5.02 16.07 22.99
C ILE A 28 6.36 15.32 23.04
N GLY A 29 7.08 15.41 24.16
CA GLY A 29 8.32 14.66 24.38
C GLY A 29 8.05 13.15 24.26
N THR A 30 8.69 12.48 23.30
CA THR A 30 8.32 11.10 22.95
C THR A 30 9.52 10.17 23.09
N THR A 31 9.31 9.04 23.76
CA THR A 31 10.28 7.94 23.89
C THR A 31 9.71 6.72 23.16
N VAL A 32 10.52 6.07 22.31
CA VAL A 32 10.17 4.81 21.65
C VAL A 32 10.93 3.67 22.32
N ILE A 33 10.23 2.60 22.67
CA ILE A 33 10.81 1.38 23.24
C ILE A 33 10.59 0.23 22.25
N GLU A 34 11.70 -0.41 21.82
CA GLU A 34 11.67 -1.57 20.94
C GLU A 34 12.16 -2.81 21.69
N GLY A 35 11.45 -3.93 21.55
CA GLY A 35 11.78 -5.20 22.21
C GLY A 35 12.79 -6.05 21.45
N ARG A 36 13.05 -5.74 20.17
CA ARG A 36 14.05 -6.42 19.33
C ARG A 36 15.38 -5.66 19.36
N ASP A 37 16.36 -6.25 18.72
CA ASP A 37 17.71 -5.69 18.58
C ASP A 37 17.78 -4.47 17.64
N LYS A 38 16.73 -4.23 16.82
CA LYS A 38 16.62 -3.10 15.90
C LYS A 38 15.19 -2.75 15.54
N PRO A 39 14.91 -1.49 15.14
CA PRO A 39 13.60 -1.07 14.69
C PRO A 39 13.18 -1.72 13.38
N GLY A 40 11.89 -1.66 13.06
CA GLY A 40 11.32 -2.14 11.80
C GLY A 40 10.06 -2.99 11.96
N GLY A 41 9.90 -3.69 13.09
CA GLY A 41 8.73 -4.53 13.29
C GLY A 41 8.60 -5.62 12.22
N ARG A 42 7.53 -5.57 11.40
CA ARG A 42 7.35 -6.49 10.25
C ARG A 42 8.19 -6.12 9.03
N ALA A 43 8.73 -4.92 8.96
CA ALA A 43 9.74 -4.52 7.98
C ALA A 43 11.17 -4.80 8.48
N TYR A 44 11.31 -5.90 9.23
CA TYR A 44 12.60 -6.38 9.73
C TYR A 44 13.47 -6.86 8.58
N PHE A 45 14.77 -6.85 8.78
CA PHE A 45 15.74 -7.32 7.79
C PHE A 45 16.85 -8.12 8.45
N TRP A 46 17.47 -9.00 7.68
CA TRP A 46 18.65 -9.78 8.07
C TRP A 46 19.83 -9.39 7.23
N GLU A 47 20.99 -9.40 7.85
CA GLU A 47 22.28 -9.24 7.16
C GLU A 47 23.10 -10.51 7.35
N ARG A 48 23.58 -11.04 6.24
CA ARG A 48 24.41 -12.24 6.23
C ARG A 48 25.36 -12.20 5.04
N ASP A 49 26.66 -12.43 5.30
CA ASP A 49 27.71 -12.53 4.29
C ASP A 49 27.76 -11.33 3.31
N GLY A 50 27.48 -10.11 3.81
CA GLY A 50 27.43 -8.89 3.01
C GLY A 50 26.13 -8.66 2.23
N PHE A 51 25.14 -9.54 2.36
CA PHE A 51 23.81 -9.41 1.78
C PHE A 51 22.79 -8.92 2.82
N THR A 52 21.83 -8.10 2.36
CA THR A 52 20.69 -7.68 3.14
C THR A 52 19.42 -8.31 2.60
N PHE A 53 18.63 -8.93 3.47
CA PHE A 53 17.38 -9.61 3.14
C PHE A 53 16.21 -8.91 3.84
N ASP A 54 15.34 -8.27 3.08
CA ASP A 54 14.09 -7.72 3.62
C ASP A 54 13.16 -8.85 4.07
N GLY A 55 12.58 -8.71 5.27
CA GLY A 55 11.72 -9.72 5.88
C GLY A 55 10.22 -9.46 5.72
N GLY A 56 9.86 -8.43 4.97
CA GLY A 56 8.47 -8.01 4.86
C GLY A 56 8.20 -7.19 3.60
N PRO A 57 7.53 -6.03 3.72
CA PRO A 57 7.18 -5.21 2.57
C PRO A 57 8.44 -4.72 1.84
N THR A 58 8.42 -4.77 0.51
CA THR A 58 9.54 -4.37 -0.35
C THR A 58 9.21 -3.15 -1.21
N VAL A 59 7.93 -2.90 -1.46
CA VAL A 59 7.47 -1.79 -2.30
C VAL A 59 6.64 -0.78 -1.51
N VAL A 60 6.65 0.46 -1.97
CA VAL A 60 5.86 1.57 -1.44
C VAL A 60 4.83 1.95 -2.52
N THR A 61 3.56 1.83 -2.20
CA THR A 61 2.44 2.14 -3.10
C THR A 61 1.77 3.48 -2.78
N ASP A 62 2.12 4.07 -1.62
CA ASP A 62 1.67 5.39 -1.20
C ASP A 62 2.86 6.21 -0.64
N PRO A 63 3.67 6.80 -1.52
CA PRO A 63 4.79 7.63 -1.09
C PRO A 63 4.35 8.93 -0.40
N ASP A 64 3.14 9.42 -0.68
CA ASP A 64 2.66 10.69 -0.12
C ASP A 64 2.32 10.56 1.36
N CYS A 65 1.82 9.41 1.80
CA CYS A 65 1.65 9.07 3.20
C CYS A 65 2.99 9.12 3.98
N LEU A 66 4.09 8.74 3.35
CA LEU A 66 5.43 8.85 3.95
C LEU A 66 5.94 10.29 3.95
N LYS A 67 5.83 11.01 2.81
CA LYS A 67 6.25 12.41 2.68
C LYS A 67 5.58 13.30 3.72
N GLU A 68 4.30 13.03 4.01
CA GLU A 68 3.55 13.77 5.04
C GLU A 68 4.25 13.74 6.41
N LEU A 69 4.83 12.60 6.82
CA LEU A 69 5.51 12.50 8.12
C LEU A 69 6.69 13.48 8.24
N TRP A 70 7.49 13.63 7.19
CA TRP A 70 8.59 14.61 7.17
C TRP A 70 8.07 16.05 7.10
N ALA A 71 7.02 16.27 6.32
CA ALA A 71 6.41 17.61 6.17
C ALA A 71 5.86 18.17 7.48
N LEU A 72 5.43 17.33 8.45
CA LEU A 72 4.95 17.76 9.77
C LEU A 72 5.97 18.60 10.55
N SER A 73 7.25 18.39 10.32
CA SER A 73 8.34 19.16 10.96
C SER A 73 9.07 20.07 9.97
N GLY A 74 8.53 20.27 8.76
CA GLY A 74 9.11 21.11 7.72
C GLY A 74 10.32 20.50 7.00
N HIS A 75 10.49 19.17 7.07
CA HIS A 75 11.56 18.45 6.39
C HIS A 75 11.09 17.79 5.09
N ASP A 76 12.04 17.39 4.26
CA ASP A 76 11.81 16.65 3.02
C ASP A 76 12.36 15.23 3.18
N ILE A 77 11.54 14.22 2.93
CA ILE A 77 11.92 12.82 2.97
C ILE A 77 13.13 12.49 2.09
N ALA A 78 13.29 13.21 0.96
CA ALA A 78 14.39 12.98 0.03
C ALA A 78 15.79 13.21 0.64
N LYS A 79 15.88 13.90 1.79
CA LYS A 79 17.14 14.05 2.53
C LYS A 79 17.56 12.80 3.29
N ASP A 80 16.60 11.95 3.60
CA ASP A 80 16.82 10.74 4.42
C ASP A 80 16.64 9.45 3.64
N VAL A 81 15.75 9.46 2.63
CA VAL A 81 15.31 8.26 1.93
C VAL A 81 15.22 8.54 0.43
N GLU A 82 15.87 7.74 -0.39
CA GLU A 82 15.76 7.78 -1.84
C GLU A 82 14.70 6.76 -2.29
N LEU A 83 13.55 7.28 -2.79
CA LEU A 83 12.51 6.48 -3.41
C LEU A 83 12.73 6.42 -4.92
N VAL A 84 12.80 5.23 -5.48
CA VAL A 84 13.02 4.97 -6.91
C VAL A 84 11.76 4.38 -7.51
N PRO A 85 11.23 4.93 -8.63
CA PRO A 85 10.06 4.35 -9.29
C PRO A 85 10.39 2.98 -9.87
N VAL A 86 9.44 2.06 -9.76
CA VAL A 86 9.52 0.70 -10.33
C VAL A 86 8.74 0.66 -11.63
N LYS A 87 9.34 0.17 -12.71
CA LYS A 87 8.67 -0.03 -14.00
C LYS A 87 9.24 -1.26 -14.72
N PRO A 88 8.40 -2.25 -15.11
CA PRO A 88 6.99 -2.36 -14.76
C PRO A 88 6.81 -2.54 -13.24
N PHE A 89 5.62 -2.25 -12.71
CA PHE A 89 5.32 -2.47 -11.30
C PHE A 89 5.49 -3.92 -10.92
N TYR A 90 4.90 -4.79 -11.74
CA TYR A 90 4.92 -6.24 -11.60
C TYR A 90 4.99 -6.88 -12.98
N ARG A 91 5.72 -7.99 -13.08
CA ARG A 91 5.65 -8.90 -14.23
C ARG A 91 5.09 -10.23 -13.77
N LEU A 92 3.93 -10.60 -14.31
CA LEU A 92 3.33 -11.90 -14.09
C LEU A 92 3.75 -12.83 -15.23
N ASN A 93 4.12 -14.07 -14.90
CA ASN A 93 4.51 -15.09 -15.86
C ASN A 93 3.69 -16.35 -15.63
N TRP A 94 3.20 -16.96 -16.69
CA TRP A 94 2.48 -18.22 -16.65
C TRP A 94 3.32 -19.36 -17.22
N PRO A 95 3.04 -20.63 -16.84
CA PRO A 95 3.81 -21.79 -17.30
C PRO A 95 3.81 -22.00 -18.82
N ASP A 96 2.83 -21.45 -19.53
CA ASP A 96 2.74 -21.52 -21.00
C ASP A 96 3.59 -20.47 -21.73
N GLY A 97 4.41 -19.72 -20.99
CA GLY A 97 5.28 -18.68 -21.53
C GLY A 97 4.60 -17.31 -21.72
N THR A 98 3.31 -17.18 -21.43
CA THR A 98 2.62 -15.89 -21.43
C THR A 98 3.17 -15.02 -20.31
N ASN A 99 3.31 -13.72 -20.56
CA ASN A 99 3.65 -12.73 -19.54
C ASN A 99 2.71 -11.53 -19.64
N PHE A 100 2.64 -10.76 -18.54
CA PHE A 100 1.86 -9.53 -18.45
C PHE A 100 2.62 -8.53 -17.59
N ASP A 101 2.91 -7.37 -18.15
CA ASP A 101 3.56 -6.27 -17.44
C ASP A 101 2.48 -5.28 -16.98
N TYR A 102 2.44 -5.07 -15.67
CA TYR A 102 1.52 -4.11 -15.06
C TYR A 102 2.26 -2.80 -14.76
N SER A 103 1.72 -1.67 -15.22
CA SER A 103 2.26 -0.34 -15.00
C SER A 103 1.14 0.70 -14.93
N ASN A 104 1.47 1.96 -14.59
CA ASN A 104 0.52 3.07 -14.65
C ASN A 104 0.58 3.85 -15.98
N ASP A 105 1.31 3.38 -16.94
CA ASP A 105 1.24 3.90 -18.30
C ASP A 105 0.03 3.27 -19.00
N HIS A 106 -0.98 4.10 -19.25
CA HIS A 106 -2.25 3.62 -19.83
C HIS A 106 -2.09 3.00 -21.21
N GLU A 107 -1.21 3.56 -22.05
CA GLU A 107 -1.02 3.04 -23.41
C GLU A 107 -0.34 1.67 -23.38
N GLU A 108 0.74 1.55 -22.60
CA GLU A 108 1.45 0.28 -22.40
C GLU A 108 0.52 -0.79 -21.80
N LEU A 109 -0.22 -0.42 -20.73
CA LEU A 109 -1.10 -1.35 -20.03
C LEU A 109 -2.26 -1.82 -20.92
N PHE A 110 -2.87 -0.93 -21.70
CA PHE A 110 -3.92 -1.32 -22.65
C PHE A 110 -3.37 -2.23 -23.75
N ALA A 111 -2.14 -2.01 -24.20
CA ALA A 111 -1.48 -2.90 -25.14
C ALA A 111 -1.24 -4.28 -24.53
N GLU A 112 -0.80 -4.36 -23.27
CA GLU A 112 -0.63 -5.63 -22.55
C GLU A 112 -1.96 -6.37 -22.38
N ILE A 113 -3.05 -5.67 -22.03
CA ILE A 113 -4.39 -6.25 -21.93
C ILE A 113 -4.86 -6.76 -23.30
N ALA A 114 -4.68 -5.97 -24.36
CA ALA A 114 -5.07 -6.34 -25.70
C ALA A 114 -4.34 -7.57 -26.25
N LYS A 115 -3.09 -7.82 -25.81
CA LYS A 115 -2.37 -9.08 -26.14
C LYS A 115 -3.08 -10.31 -25.59
N LEU A 116 -3.70 -10.20 -24.41
CA LEU A 116 -4.44 -11.29 -23.79
C LEU A 116 -5.86 -11.41 -24.37
N ASN A 117 -6.58 -10.30 -24.45
CA ASN A 117 -7.91 -10.20 -25.06
C ASN A 117 -8.25 -8.74 -25.39
N PRO A 118 -8.34 -8.36 -26.69
CA PRO A 118 -8.67 -6.98 -27.07
C PRO A 118 -10.01 -6.48 -26.52
N LYS A 119 -11.00 -7.37 -26.32
CA LYS A 119 -12.32 -7.01 -25.77
C LYS A 119 -12.27 -6.59 -24.30
N ASP A 120 -11.25 -7.01 -23.57
CA ASP A 120 -11.11 -6.72 -22.14
C ASP A 120 -10.56 -5.31 -21.87
N VAL A 121 -10.07 -4.58 -22.87
CA VAL A 121 -9.60 -3.20 -22.71
C VAL A 121 -10.72 -2.31 -22.18
N GLU A 122 -11.91 -2.36 -22.81
CA GLU A 122 -13.07 -1.62 -22.34
C GLU A 122 -13.56 -2.11 -20.97
N GLY A 123 -13.51 -3.41 -20.73
CA GLY A 123 -13.82 -4.00 -19.42
C GLY A 123 -12.89 -3.49 -18.31
N TYR A 124 -11.61 -3.39 -18.62
CA TYR A 124 -10.63 -2.85 -17.68
C TYR A 124 -10.86 -1.35 -17.38
N GLN A 125 -11.24 -0.54 -18.36
CA GLN A 125 -11.60 0.86 -18.12
C GLN A 125 -12.76 0.98 -17.11
N ARG A 126 -13.81 0.17 -17.28
CA ARG A 126 -14.91 0.12 -16.30
C ARG A 126 -14.46 -0.38 -14.93
N PHE A 127 -13.49 -1.29 -14.88
CA PHE A 127 -12.89 -1.74 -13.62
C PHE A 127 -12.10 -0.62 -12.94
N LEU A 128 -11.37 0.22 -13.67
CA LEU A 128 -10.69 1.40 -13.13
C LEU A 128 -11.68 2.40 -12.51
N ASP A 129 -12.81 2.66 -13.18
CA ASP A 129 -13.87 3.54 -12.62
C ASP A 129 -14.45 2.95 -11.33
N TYR A 130 -14.66 1.64 -11.29
CA TYR A 130 -15.05 0.95 -10.07
C TYR A 130 -13.98 1.12 -8.97
N SER A 131 -12.72 0.87 -9.28
CA SER A 131 -11.59 1.02 -8.36
C SER A 131 -11.47 2.44 -7.80
N ALA A 132 -11.67 3.46 -8.64
CA ALA A 132 -11.69 4.86 -8.20
C ALA A 132 -12.82 5.12 -7.19
N GLY A 133 -14.01 4.57 -7.44
CA GLY A 133 -15.12 4.70 -6.52
C GLY A 133 -14.93 3.95 -5.19
N VAL A 134 -14.19 2.85 -5.21
CA VAL A 134 -13.84 2.08 -4.00
C VAL A 134 -12.71 2.77 -3.22
N TYR A 135 -11.75 3.35 -3.93
CA TYR A 135 -10.67 4.14 -3.35
C TYR A 135 -11.20 5.36 -2.58
N GLU A 136 -12.10 6.12 -3.20
CA GLU A 136 -12.73 7.27 -2.55
C GLU A 136 -13.45 6.87 -1.25
N GLU A 137 -14.19 5.77 -1.26
CA GLU A 137 -14.92 5.33 -0.09
C GLU A 137 -14.02 4.65 0.95
N GLY A 138 -13.18 3.73 0.53
CA GLY A 138 -12.39 2.88 1.42
C GLY A 138 -11.13 3.54 1.94
N TYR A 139 -10.42 4.31 1.09
CA TYR A 139 -9.16 4.94 1.44
C TYR A 139 -9.33 6.38 1.91
N VAL A 140 -9.99 7.22 1.09
CA VAL A 140 -10.09 8.66 1.39
C VAL A 140 -11.04 8.90 2.57
N LYS A 141 -12.24 8.31 2.58
CA LYS A 141 -13.23 8.56 3.64
C LYS A 141 -13.05 7.70 4.87
N LEU A 142 -12.69 6.42 4.70
CA LEU A 142 -12.62 5.45 5.80
C LEU A 142 -11.20 5.18 6.30
N GLY A 143 -10.16 5.53 5.55
CA GLY A 143 -8.76 5.24 5.90
C GLY A 143 -8.29 5.86 7.22
N THR A 144 -8.86 6.99 7.62
CA THR A 144 -8.55 7.67 8.89
C THR A 144 -9.61 7.45 9.98
N VAL A 145 -10.67 6.70 9.68
CA VAL A 145 -11.74 6.43 10.65
C VAL A 145 -11.33 5.31 11.60
N PRO A 146 -11.25 5.55 12.90
CA PRO A 146 -10.97 4.49 13.86
C PRO A 146 -12.22 3.64 14.07
N PHE A 147 -12.17 2.37 13.66
CA PHE A 147 -13.24 1.39 13.90
C PHE A 147 -13.10 0.79 15.30
N LEU A 148 -13.40 1.59 16.33
CA LEU A 148 -13.22 1.19 17.74
C LEU A 148 -14.41 0.41 18.30
N ASP A 149 -15.56 0.47 17.64
CA ASP A 149 -16.78 -0.18 18.11
C ASP A 149 -17.64 -0.70 16.93
N PHE A 150 -18.62 -1.54 17.26
CA PHE A 150 -19.55 -2.10 16.29
C PHE A 150 -20.43 -1.04 15.61
N LYS A 151 -20.69 0.08 16.28
CA LYS A 151 -21.46 1.21 15.71
C LYS A 151 -20.76 1.86 14.53
N SER A 152 -19.44 2.07 14.63
CA SER A 152 -18.64 2.63 13.53
C SER A 152 -18.65 1.72 12.31
N MET A 153 -18.58 0.39 12.51
CA MET A 153 -18.73 -0.58 11.43
C MET A 153 -20.13 -0.54 10.78
N LEU A 154 -21.20 -0.46 11.58
CA LEU A 154 -22.56 -0.35 11.06
C LEU A 154 -22.78 0.94 10.25
N LYS A 155 -22.16 2.05 10.62
CA LYS A 155 -22.22 3.29 9.85
C LYS A 155 -21.55 3.17 8.47
N ALA A 156 -20.44 2.43 8.36
CA ALA A 156 -19.75 2.21 7.10
C ALA A 156 -20.44 1.16 6.21
N ALA A 157 -21.20 0.24 6.80
CA ALA A 157 -21.78 -0.91 6.11
C ALA A 157 -22.62 -0.56 4.87
N PRO A 158 -23.51 0.48 4.86
CA PRO A 158 -24.28 0.82 3.66
C PRO A 158 -23.41 1.27 2.49
N ALA A 159 -22.36 2.06 2.75
CA ALA A 159 -21.43 2.53 1.74
C ALA A 159 -20.61 1.36 1.16
N LEU A 160 -20.12 0.47 2.02
CA LEU A 160 -19.41 -0.73 1.62
C LEU A 160 -20.30 -1.70 0.84
N ALA A 161 -21.56 -1.87 1.25
CA ALA A 161 -22.54 -2.68 0.52
C ALA A 161 -22.84 -2.12 -0.87
N LYS A 162 -23.00 -0.80 -1.02
CA LYS A 162 -23.17 -0.12 -2.31
C LYS A 162 -21.99 -0.39 -3.26
N LYS A 163 -20.76 -0.52 -2.73
CA LYS A 163 -19.57 -0.89 -3.48
C LYS A 163 -19.40 -2.40 -3.61
N GLN A 164 -20.39 -3.18 -3.19
CA GLN A 164 -20.37 -4.65 -3.25
C GLN A 164 -19.15 -5.29 -2.55
N ALA A 165 -18.68 -4.67 -1.45
CA ALA A 165 -17.53 -5.13 -0.68
C ALA A 165 -17.70 -6.54 -0.07
N TYR A 166 -18.91 -7.11 -0.12
CA TYR A 166 -19.20 -8.49 0.25
C TYR A 166 -18.76 -9.52 -0.80
N ARG A 167 -18.47 -9.09 -2.04
CA ARG A 167 -17.92 -9.97 -3.08
C ARG A 167 -16.42 -10.13 -2.88
N SER A 168 -15.85 -11.21 -3.43
CA SER A 168 -14.40 -11.33 -3.52
C SER A 168 -13.84 -10.46 -4.66
N VAL A 169 -12.55 -10.07 -4.55
CA VAL A 169 -11.88 -9.33 -5.64
C VAL A 169 -11.97 -10.09 -6.95
N TYR A 170 -11.64 -11.39 -6.94
CA TYR A 170 -11.71 -12.21 -8.14
C TYR A 170 -13.11 -12.22 -8.77
N SER A 171 -14.16 -12.42 -7.95
CA SER A 171 -15.55 -12.36 -8.43
C SER A 171 -15.91 -10.99 -9.01
N MET A 172 -15.40 -9.92 -8.41
CA MET A 172 -15.63 -8.56 -8.91
C MET A 172 -14.93 -8.33 -10.24
N VAL A 173 -13.64 -8.63 -10.33
CA VAL A 173 -12.84 -8.52 -11.56
C VAL A 173 -13.47 -9.33 -12.69
N SER A 174 -13.94 -10.55 -12.41
CA SER A 174 -14.60 -11.42 -13.39
C SER A 174 -15.90 -10.86 -13.99
N SER A 175 -16.48 -9.83 -13.37
CA SER A 175 -17.65 -9.13 -13.95
C SER A 175 -17.25 -8.04 -14.95
N PHE A 176 -15.98 -7.71 -15.06
CA PHE A 176 -15.46 -6.69 -15.97
C PHE A 176 -14.68 -7.29 -17.15
N VAL A 177 -13.90 -8.35 -16.92
CA VAL A 177 -13.01 -8.94 -17.91
C VAL A 177 -13.26 -10.44 -18.11
N GLU A 178 -13.02 -10.93 -19.33
CA GLU A 178 -13.30 -12.32 -19.73
C GLU A 178 -12.07 -13.22 -19.67
N ASN A 179 -10.88 -12.70 -19.99
CA ASN A 179 -9.66 -13.50 -20.03
C ASN A 179 -9.22 -13.91 -18.62
N GLU A 180 -8.97 -15.22 -18.42
CA GLU A 180 -8.66 -15.80 -17.12
C GLU A 180 -7.34 -15.24 -16.54
N LYS A 181 -6.29 -15.16 -17.37
CA LYS A 181 -5.00 -14.61 -16.93
C LYS A 181 -5.10 -13.16 -16.52
N LEU A 182 -5.96 -12.39 -17.19
CA LEU A 182 -6.23 -11.01 -16.80
C LEU A 182 -7.01 -10.95 -15.48
N ARG A 183 -7.96 -11.85 -15.24
CA ARG A 183 -8.63 -11.98 -13.95
C ARG A 183 -7.64 -12.25 -12.82
N GLU A 184 -6.72 -13.18 -13.04
CA GLU A 184 -5.64 -13.47 -12.09
C GLU A 184 -4.77 -12.23 -11.86
N ALA A 185 -4.30 -11.59 -12.93
CA ALA A 185 -3.45 -10.40 -12.87
C ALA A 185 -4.11 -9.23 -12.11
N LEU A 186 -5.39 -8.96 -12.37
CA LEU A 186 -6.11 -7.86 -11.70
C LEU A 186 -6.55 -8.20 -10.26
N SER A 187 -6.48 -9.47 -9.87
CA SER A 187 -6.88 -9.93 -8.54
C SER A 187 -5.70 -10.15 -7.59
N PHE A 188 -4.46 -10.20 -8.09
CA PHE A 188 -3.30 -10.59 -7.31
C PHE A 188 -2.93 -9.59 -6.21
N HIS A 189 -3.34 -8.32 -6.32
CA HIS A 189 -3.07 -7.25 -5.35
C HIS A 189 -3.53 -7.59 -3.92
N THR A 190 -4.50 -8.49 -3.77
CA THR A 190 -4.89 -8.99 -2.44
C THR A 190 -3.76 -9.71 -1.71
N LEU A 191 -2.78 -10.25 -2.45
CA LEU A 191 -1.60 -10.90 -1.88
C LEU A 191 -0.71 -9.91 -1.12
N LEU A 192 -0.72 -8.63 -1.48
CA LEU A 192 0.01 -7.57 -0.78
C LEU A 192 -0.44 -7.43 0.69
N VAL A 193 -1.69 -7.79 0.98
CA VAL A 193 -2.26 -7.79 2.33
C VAL A 193 -2.41 -9.21 2.91
N GLY A 194 -1.80 -10.21 2.26
CA GLY A 194 -1.87 -11.61 2.68
C GLY A 194 -3.23 -12.26 2.46
N GLY A 195 -4.04 -11.71 1.55
CA GLY A 195 -5.40 -12.16 1.27
C GLY A 195 -5.49 -13.14 0.09
N ASN A 196 -6.40 -14.12 0.19
CA ASN A 196 -6.74 -14.98 -0.93
C ASN A 196 -7.72 -14.23 -1.86
N PRO A 197 -7.42 -14.02 -3.17
CA PRO A 197 -8.27 -13.30 -4.11
C PRO A 197 -9.72 -13.80 -4.19
N MET A 198 -9.92 -15.11 -4.00
CA MET A 198 -11.23 -15.75 -4.05
C MET A 198 -12.10 -15.51 -2.80
N LYS A 199 -11.52 -14.97 -1.72
CA LYS A 199 -12.19 -14.76 -0.43
C LYS A 199 -12.09 -13.32 0.08
N THR A 200 -11.05 -12.59 -0.31
CA THR A 200 -10.79 -11.23 0.14
C THR A 200 -11.78 -10.26 -0.49
N SER A 201 -12.32 -9.36 0.32
CA SER A 201 -13.31 -8.35 -0.10
C SER A 201 -12.86 -7.53 -1.30
N SER A 202 -13.78 -7.27 -2.22
CA SER A 202 -13.57 -6.43 -3.40
C SER A 202 -13.18 -4.98 -3.09
N ILE A 203 -13.29 -4.54 -1.83
CA ILE A 203 -12.79 -3.24 -1.39
C ILE A 203 -11.30 -3.08 -1.71
N TYR A 204 -10.52 -4.17 -1.70
CA TYR A 204 -9.09 -4.15 -2.03
C TYR A 204 -8.78 -3.86 -3.50
N ALA A 205 -9.79 -3.78 -4.37
CA ALA A 205 -9.62 -3.22 -5.70
C ALA A 205 -9.17 -1.74 -5.69
N LEU A 206 -9.34 -1.05 -4.54
CA LEU A 206 -8.79 0.30 -4.33
C LEU A 206 -7.28 0.40 -4.59
N ILE A 207 -6.53 -0.69 -4.39
CA ILE A 207 -5.08 -0.73 -4.61
C ILE A 207 -4.74 -0.42 -6.07
N HIS A 208 -5.56 -0.87 -7.03
CA HIS A 208 -5.36 -0.50 -8.44
C HIS A 208 -5.36 1.01 -8.65
N LYS A 209 -6.33 1.72 -8.06
CA LYS A 209 -6.40 3.18 -8.17
C LYS A 209 -5.21 3.84 -7.49
N LEU A 210 -4.83 3.35 -6.32
CA LEU A 210 -3.68 3.85 -5.58
C LEU A 210 -2.38 3.75 -6.40
N GLU A 211 -2.14 2.59 -7.02
CA GLU A 211 -0.95 2.36 -7.85
C GLU A 211 -0.99 3.11 -9.18
N MET A 212 -2.16 3.22 -9.80
CA MET A 212 -2.31 4.01 -11.04
C MET A 212 -2.00 5.49 -10.82
N ASP A 213 -2.43 6.07 -9.68
CA ASP A 213 -2.22 7.48 -9.38
C ASP A 213 -0.81 7.74 -8.81
N GLY A 214 -0.40 6.95 -7.82
CA GLY A 214 0.82 7.17 -7.04
C GLY A 214 2.05 6.47 -7.58
N GLY A 215 1.88 5.46 -8.44
CA GLY A 215 2.93 4.57 -8.87
C GLY A 215 3.35 3.57 -7.79
N VAL A 216 4.29 2.70 -8.16
CA VAL A 216 4.95 1.78 -7.23
C VAL A 216 6.41 2.19 -7.12
N TRP A 217 6.88 2.30 -5.88
CA TRP A 217 8.21 2.79 -5.57
C TRP A 217 8.99 1.76 -4.76
N TRP A 218 10.29 1.82 -4.86
CA TRP A 218 11.21 1.04 -4.06
C TRP A 218 12.17 1.97 -3.31
N THR A 219 12.40 1.65 -2.05
CA THR A 219 13.41 2.37 -1.27
C THR A 219 14.78 1.87 -1.64
N LYS A 220 15.64 2.72 -2.17
CA LYS A 220 17.00 2.36 -2.57
C LYS A 220 17.79 1.80 -1.38
N GLY A 221 18.28 0.58 -1.53
CA GLY A 221 18.95 -0.18 -0.48
C GLY A 221 18.02 -0.97 0.46
N GLY A 222 16.72 -1.12 0.09
CA GLY A 222 15.74 -1.94 0.80
C GLY A 222 14.92 -1.18 1.83
N THR A 223 13.88 -1.84 2.35
CA THR A 223 12.95 -1.25 3.33
C THR A 223 13.63 -0.87 4.66
N ASN A 224 14.74 -1.51 4.99
CA ASN A 224 15.60 -1.14 6.12
C ASN A 224 16.07 0.32 6.06
N ARG A 225 16.30 0.86 4.85
CA ARG A 225 16.71 2.27 4.66
C ARG A 225 15.56 3.23 4.95
N LEU A 226 14.32 2.86 4.64
CA LEU A 226 13.15 3.64 5.01
C LEU A 226 13.01 3.71 6.53
N ILE A 227 13.12 2.57 7.23
CA ILE A 227 13.08 2.54 8.70
C ILE A 227 14.22 3.39 9.29
N ALA A 228 15.44 3.26 8.78
CA ALA A 228 16.57 4.08 9.25
C ALA A 228 16.32 5.59 9.00
N GLY A 229 15.67 5.94 7.88
CA GLY A 229 15.24 7.32 7.60
C GLY A 229 14.23 7.83 8.62
N MET A 230 13.22 7.01 8.97
CA MET A 230 12.23 7.36 10.01
C MET A 230 12.88 7.55 11.39
N VAL A 231 13.87 6.73 11.74
CA VAL A 231 14.61 6.87 13.00
C VAL A 231 15.39 8.19 13.02
N ARG A 232 16.16 8.49 11.96
CA ARG A 232 16.89 9.77 11.88
C ARG A 232 15.97 10.98 11.93
N HIS A 233 14.80 10.87 11.31
CA HIS A 233 13.82 11.95 11.31
C HIS A 233 13.14 12.13 12.67
N PHE A 234 13.04 11.06 13.46
CA PHE A 234 12.50 11.10 14.83
C PHE A 234 13.53 11.69 15.83
N GLU A 235 14.84 11.37 15.72
CA GLU A 235 15.93 11.87 16.55
C GLU A 235 16.26 13.34 16.25
#